data_e7c2fcba2001f942d763acea82b7d527
#
_entry.id   e7c2fcba2001f942d763acea82b7d527
#
_cell.length_a   1.000
_cell.length_b   1.000
_cell.length_c   1.000
_cell.angle_alpha   90.00
_cell.angle_beta   90.00
_cell.angle_gamma   90.00
#
_symmetry.space_group_name_H-M   'P 1'
#
loop_
_entity.id
_entity.type
_entity.pdbx_description
1 polymer ?
#
loop_
_entity_poly.entity_id
_entity_poly.type
_entity_poly.pdbx_seq_one_letter_code
_entity_poly.pdbx_strand_id
1 'polypeptide(L)' 'MAEEPKVRVEELRTLISYHNQRYFVDDAPEISDAEFDDLVRELTALEADHPEIGRAHV' A
#
# COMPACT_ATOMS: atom_id res chain seq x y z
N MET A 1 12.78 -1.88 15.94
CA MET A 1 12.20 -3.19 15.84
C MET A 1 11.44 -3.32 14.53
N ALA A 2 11.68 -4.39 13.80
CA ALA A 2 11.07 -4.54 12.48
C ALA A 2 9.61 -4.94 12.61
N GLU A 3 8.76 -4.32 11.81
CA GLU A 3 7.37 -4.73 11.69
C GLU A 3 7.26 -6.07 10.97
N GLU A 4 6.25 -6.84 11.32
CA GLU A 4 5.99 -8.05 10.58
C GLU A 4 5.52 -7.69 9.16
N PRO A 5 5.96 -8.43 8.15
CA PRO A 5 5.55 -8.13 6.77
C PRO A 5 4.05 -8.05 6.59
N LYS A 6 3.30 -8.94 7.26
CA LYS A 6 1.85 -8.93 7.14
C LYS A 6 1.25 -7.63 7.65
N VAL A 7 1.74 -7.13 8.78
CA VAL A 7 1.25 -5.88 9.35
C VAL A 7 1.56 -4.74 8.39
N ARG A 8 2.79 -4.71 7.87
CA ARG A 8 3.17 -3.64 6.95
C ARG A 8 2.34 -3.68 5.66
N VAL A 9 2.07 -4.87 5.15
CA VAL A 9 1.23 -5.01 3.96
C VAL A 9 -0.16 -4.43 4.21
N GLU A 10 -0.74 -4.71 5.36
CA GLU A 10 -2.06 -4.19 5.70
C GLU A 10 -2.04 -2.68 5.82
N GLU A 11 -1.00 -2.13 6.43
CA GLU A 11 -0.84 -0.69 6.52
C GLU A 11 -0.75 -0.04 5.16
N LEU A 12 0.06 -0.64 4.28
CA LEU A 12 0.23 -0.10 2.94
C LEU A 12 -1.07 -0.14 2.14
N ARG A 13 -1.81 -1.24 2.26
CA ARG A 13 -3.10 -1.34 1.59
C ARG A 13 -4.06 -0.26 2.06
N THR A 14 -4.09 -0.02 3.36
CA THR A 14 -4.95 1.01 3.93
C THR A 14 -4.52 2.39 3.44
N LEU A 15 -3.22 2.68 3.47
CA LEU A 15 -2.71 3.97 3.01
C LEU A 15 -2.97 4.19 1.53
N ILE A 16 -2.71 3.17 0.73
CA ILE A 16 -2.92 3.28 -0.71
C ILE A 16 -4.40 3.51 -1.02
N SER A 17 -5.28 2.77 -0.35
CA SER A 17 -6.70 2.93 -0.54
C SER A 17 -7.17 4.32 -0.13
N TYR A 18 -6.67 4.82 1.01
CA TYR A 18 -7.01 6.14 1.49
C TYR A 18 -6.59 7.23 0.49
N HIS A 19 -5.33 7.18 0.07
CA HIS A 19 -4.82 8.22 -0.84
C HIS A 19 -5.43 8.11 -2.23
N ASN A 20 -5.74 6.88 -2.65
CA ASN A 20 -6.42 6.68 -3.92
C ASN A 20 -7.80 7.32 -3.90
N GLN A 21 -8.52 7.16 -2.81
CA GLN A 21 -9.83 7.76 -2.67
C GLN A 21 -9.74 9.29 -2.65
N ARG A 22 -8.75 9.83 -1.94
CA ARG A 22 -8.54 11.29 -1.92
C ARG A 22 -8.25 11.82 -3.30
N TYR A 23 -7.51 11.06 -4.08
CA TYR A 23 -7.13 11.46 -5.43
C TYR A 23 -8.32 11.43 -6.39
N PHE A 24 -9.08 10.34 -6.38
CA PHE A 24 -10.12 10.14 -7.38
C PHE A 24 -11.49 10.67 -6.96
N VAL A 25 -11.81 10.62 -5.70
CA VAL A 25 -13.13 11.00 -5.21
C VAL A 25 -13.15 12.44 -4.74
N ASP A 26 -12.19 12.79 -3.90
CA ASP A 26 -12.17 14.10 -3.28
C ASP A 26 -11.41 15.13 -4.10
N ASP A 27 -10.64 14.67 -5.08
CA ASP A 27 -9.80 15.53 -5.92
C ASP A 27 -8.89 16.42 -5.05
N ALA A 28 -8.40 15.85 -3.96
CA ALA A 28 -7.57 16.57 -3.01
C ALA A 28 -6.46 15.66 -2.50
N PRO A 29 -5.48 15.35 -3.37
CA PRO A 29 -4.40 14.45 -2.97
C PRO A 29 -3.56 15.06 -1.85
N GLU A 30 -3.21 14.23 -0.88
CA GLU A 30 -2.40 14.66 0.26
C GLU A 30 -0.93 14.38 0.04
N ILE A 31 -0.61 13.55 -0.93
CA ILE A 31 0.78 13.22 -1.26
C ILE A 31 0.98 13.33 -2.76
N SER A 32 2.22 13.43 -3.17
CA SER A 32 2.55 13.53 -4.58
C SER A 32 2.39 12.16 -5.27
N ASP A 33 2.34 12.19 -6.60
CA ASP A 33 2.30 10.95 -7.37
C ASP A 33 3.52 10.08 -7.07
N ALA A 34 4.68 10.69 -6.88
CA ALA A 34 5.90 9.95 -6.57
C ALA A 34 5.79 9.25 -5.23
N GLU A 35 5.21 9.92 -4.24
CA GLU A 35 5.03 9.33 -2.92
C GLU A 35 4.03 8.18 -2.98
N PHE A 36 2.94 8.37 -3.72
CA PHE A 36 1.96 7.31 -3.90
C PHE A 36 2.60 6.09 -4.58
N ASP A 37 3.39 6.33 -5.60
CA ASP A 37 4.08 5.26 -6.31
C ASP A 37 5.04 4.49 -5.41
N ASP A 38 5.70 5.20 -4.48
CA ASP A 38 6.58 4.55 -3.50
C ASP A 38 5.81 3.59 -2.61
N LEU A 39 4.61 3.97 -2.20
CA LEU A 39 3.77 3.08 -1.39
C LEU A 39 3.41 1.82 -2.18
N VAL A 40 3.04 1.97 -3.43
CA VAL A 40 2.69 0.84 -4.29
C VAL A 40 3.89 -0.07 -4.49
N ARG A 41 5.06 0.51 -4.71
CA ARG A 41 6.28 -0.27 -4.89
C ARG A 41 6.63 -1.07 -3.65
N GLU A 42 6.50 -0.45 -2.50
CA GLU A 42 6.80 -1.15 -1.25
C GLU A 42 5.85 -2.32 -1.06
N LEU A 43 4.57 -2.11 -1.32
CA LEU A 43 3.59 -3.17 -1.21
C LEU A 43 3.90 -4.31 -2.18
N THR A 44 4.20 -3.97 -3.43
CA THR A 44 4.53 -4.97 -4.44
C THR A 44 5.75 -5.78 -4.04
N ALA A 45 6.78 -5.11 -3.51
CA ALA A 45 8.00 -5.79 -3.08
C ALA A 45 7.70 -6.75 -1.92
N LEU A 46 6.88 -6.32 -0.97
CA LEU A 46 6.53 -7.18 0.16
C LEU A 46 5.71 -8.38 -0.30
N GLU A 47 4.79 -8.18 -1.21
CA GLU A 47 4.00 -9.29 -1.73
C GLU A 47 4.86 -10.27 -2.53
N ALA A 48 5.86 -9.79 -3.22
CA ALA A 48 6.77 -10.65 -3.94
C ALA A 48 7.63 -11.49 -3.00
N ASP A 49 8.06 -10.88 -1.88
CA ASP A 49 8.83 -11.60 -0.87
C ASP A 49 7.99 -12.54 -0.03
N HIS A 50 6.70 -12.26 0.08
CA HIS A 50 5.79 -13.03 0.92
C HIS A 50 4.52 -13.38 0.15
N PRO A 51 4.63 -14.27 -0.84
CA PRO A 51 3.47 -14.58 -1.70
C PRO A 51 2.28 -15.13 -0.94
N GLU A 52 2.52 -15.76 0.21
CA GLU A 52 1.42 -16.26 1.02
C GLU A 52 0.51 -15.15 1.51
N ILE A 53 1.04 -13.95 1.73
CA ILE A 53 0.23 -12.81 2.16
C ILE A 53 -0.61 -12.28 0.99
N GLY A 54 0.00 -12.22 -0.19
CA GLY A 54 -0.69 -11.73 -1.37
C GLY A 54 -1.85 -12.60 -1.81
N ARG A 55 -1.85 -13.87 -1.40
CA ARG A 55 -2.91 -14.81 -1.77
C ARG A 55 -4.09 -14.80 -0.81
N ALA A 56 -4.00 -14.05 0.27
CA ALA A 56 -4.98 -14.16 1.34
C ALA A 56 -6.38 -13.70 0.93
N HIS A 57 -6.49 -13.00 -0.14
CA HIS A 57 -7.75 -12.40 -0.53
C HIS A 57 -8.37 -13.05 -1.76
N VAL A 58 -8.21 -14.25 -1.94
CA VAL A 58 -8.80 -14.93 -3.10
C VAL A 58 -10.28 -14.66 -3.27
#